data_4574e88d44fdb7d5b129ec079428e798
#
_entry.id   4574e88d44fdb7d5b129ec079428e798
#
_cell.length_a   1.000
_cell.length_b   1.000
_cell.length_c   1.000
_cell.angle_alpha   90.00
_cell.angle_beta   90.00
_cell.angle_gamma   90.00
#
_symmetry.space_group_name_H-M   'P 1'
#
loop_
_entity.id
_entity.type
_entity.pdbx_description
1 polymer ?
#
loop_
_entity_poly.entity_id
_entity_poly.type
_entity_poly.pdbx_seq_one_letter_code
_entity_poly.pdbx_strand_id
1 'polypeptide(L)'
;LGDVYKRQSLIYPIVHMASQNKEIGVYTEHMNMLMLNNRQELMAFEENMFRDFTERRPKLIVLLGTETYILCEDLHQKWPDVPMILCGERDYTGSKDTVLLGHALSPEERIPLSTWQEKYNLTLLPIQVYMEENLHLMKQLIPGMKDVFYIGDETYICQQNDYDLSRLIAKKYPELNYRFLSAGEISIDSLFSILNRVDISKTGVLFSSWFRKKVFADNTVLLANSHRIIATSSVPLFSFKNVGIEEEGGIVGGYIYDKQNYTDRLLKTIQKIIDGRPAREI
;
A
#
# COMPACT_ATOMS: atom_id res chain seq x y z
N LEU A 1 -3.84 -8.85 -8.19
CA LEU A 1 -3.17 -8.47 -9.46
C LEU A 1 -2.91 -6.95 -9.54
N GLY A 2 -3.81 -6.06 -9.07
CA GLY A 2 -3.56 -4.61 -9.09
C GLY A 2 -2.34 -4.17 -8.26
N ASP A 3 -2.11 -4.78 -7.12
CA ASP A 3 -0.90 -4.57 -6.31
C ASP A 3 0.36 -5.16 -6.97
N VAL A 4 0.21 -6.25 -7.73
CA VAL A 4 1.31 -6.87 -8.49
C VAL A 4 1.83 -5.91 -9.55
N TYR A 5 0.95 -5.21 -10.30
CA TYR A 5 1.37 -4.23 -11.30
C TYR A 5 2.08 -3.02 -10.69
N LYS A 6 1.64 -2.54 -9.53
CA LYS A 6 2.33 -1.44 -8.81
C LYS A 6 3.71 -1.86 -8.33
N ARG A 7 3.83 -3.07 -7.78
CA ARG A 7 5.09 -3.64 -7.32
C ARG A 7 6.02 -3.97 -8.49
N GLN A 8 5.50 -4.48 -9.60
CA GLN A 8 6.28 -4.73 -10.82
C GLN A 8 6.98 -3.46 -11.31
N SER A 9 6.36 -2.30 -11.17
CA SER A 9 6.96 -1.04 -11.58
C SER A 9 8.18 -0.60 -10.75
N LEU A 10 8.33 -1.11 -9.53
CA LEU A 10 9.53 -0.95 -8.70
C LEU A 10 10.50 -2.12 -8.87
N ILE A 11 9.98 -3.33 -9.08
CA ILE A 11 10.78 -4.54 -9.28
C ILE A 11 11.58 -4.47 -10.59
N TYR A 12 10.93 -4.05 -11.69
CA TYR A 12 11.58 -3.99 -13.00
C TYR A 12 12.86 -3.13 -13.03
N PRO A 13 12.90 -1.91 -12.48
CA PRO A 13 14.13 -1.13 -12.37
C PRO A 13 15.21 -1.79 -11.54
N ILE A 14 14.85 -2.50 -10.44
CA ILE A 14 15.79 -3.26 -9.63
C ILE A 14 16.40 -4.41 -10.44
N VAL A 15 15.56 -5.19 -11.14
CA VAL A 15 16.01 -6.28 -12.02
C VAL A 15 16.88 -5.74 -13.15
N HIS A 16 16.50 -4.61 -13.76
CA HIS A 16 17.30 -3.98 -14.80
C HIS A 16 18.67 -3.52 -14.29
N MET A 17 18.71 -2.86 -13.12
CA MET A 17 19.99 -2.49 -12.47
C MET A 17 20.87 -3.73 -12.21
N ALA A 18 20.29 -4.79 -11.66
CA ALA A 18 21.00 -6.03 -11.37
C ALA A 18 21.51 -6.71 -12.66
N SER A 19 20.76 -6.64 -13.77
CA SER A 19 21.19 -7.24 -15.05
C SER A 19 22.45 -6.61 -15.64
N GLN A 20 22.79 -5.39 -15.21
CA GLN A 20 24.04 -4.72 -15.59
C GLN A 20 25.26 -5.27 -14.79
N ASN A 21 25.01 -6.02 -13.72
CA ASN A 21 26.05 -6.62 -12.90
C ASN A 21 25.81 -8.14 -12.79
N LYS A 22 26.66 -8.93 -13.45
CA LYS A 22 26.55 -10.41 -13.49
C LYS A 22 26.69 -11.09 -12.12
N GLU A 23 27.14 -10.37 -11.10
CA GLU A 23 27.29 -10.89 -9.73
C GLU A 23 26.01 -10.74 -8.88
N ILE A 24 25.01 -10.00 -9.38
CA ILE A 24 23.77 -9.72 -8.66
C ILE A 24 22.62 -10.55 -9.25
N GLY A 25 22.07 -11.44 -8.43
CA GLY A 25 20.80 -12.11 -8.71
C GLY A 25 19.66 -11.45 -7.95
N VAL A 26 18.51 -11.26 -8.60
CA VAL A 26 17.28 -10.78 -7.97
C VAL A 26 16.27 -11.90 -7.89
N TYR A 27 15.76 -12.13 -6.71
CA TYR A 27 14.69 -13.09 -6.43
C TYR A 27 13.50 -12.32 -5.87
N THR A 28 12.30 -12.72 -6.24
CA THR A 28 11.07 -12.06 -5.79
C THR A 28 10.13 -13.05 -5.14
N GLU A 29 9.71 -12.72 -3.93
CA GLU A 29 8.67 -13.44 -3.21
C GLU A 29 7.41 -12.59 -3.11
N HIS A 30 6.25 -13.20 -3.29
CA HIS A 30 4.96 -12.52 -3.24
C HIS A 30 4.19 -12.95 -2.00
N MET A 31 4.18 -12.12 -0.98
CA MET A 31 3.48 -12.38 0.27
C MET A 31 1.95 -12.49 0.11
N ASN A 32 1.37 -12.02 -0.96
CA ASN A 32 -0.07 -12.04 -1.27
C ASN A 32 -0.99 -11.88 -0.04
N MET A 33 -0.93 -10.72 0.60
CA MET A 33 -1.67 -10.41 1.85
C MET A 33 -3.17 -10.69 1.78
N LEU A 34 -3.77 -10.67 0.59
CA LEU A 34 -5.19 -10.99 0.41
C LEU A 34 -5.51 -12.48 0.69
N MET A 35 -4.49 -13.34 0.60
CA MET A 35 -4.62 -14.79 0.84
C MET A 35 -4.15 -15.20 2.24
N LEU A 36 -3.54 -14.28 2.99
CA LEU A 36 -3.09 -14.54 4.36
C LEU A 36 -4.17 -14.04 5.34
N ASN A 37 -4.88 -14.98 5.96
CA ASN A 37 -6.01 -14.67 6.84
C ASN A 37 -5.70 -14.92 8.32
N ASN A 38 -4.58 -15.58 8.62
CA ASN A 38 -4.22 -15.94 9.97
C ASN A 38 -2.71 -16.19 10.10
N ARG A 39 -2.26 -16.30 11.35
CA ARG A 39 -0.85 -16.49 11.69
C ARG A 39 -0.28 -17.83 11.15
N GLN A 40 -1.06 -18.88 11.04
CA GLN A 40 -0.60 -20.17 10.52
C GLN A 40 -0.24 -20.09 9.04
N GLU A 41 -1.06 -19.38 8.25
CA GLU A 41 -0.78 -19.14 6.82
C GLU A 41 0.47 -18.28 6.64
N LEU A 42 0.65 -17.27 7.50
CA LEU A 42 1.88 -16.47 7.50
C LEU A 42 3.10 -17.32 7.83
N MET A 43 3.04 -18.16 8.87
CA MET A 43 4.14 -19.05 9.24
C MET A 43 4.48 -20.02 8.11
N ALA A 44 3.47 -20.60 7.46
CA ALA A 44 3.70 -21.49 6.31
C ALA A 44 4.36 -20.75 5.13
N PHE A 45 3.99 -19.48 4.88
CA PHE A 45 4.67 -18.64 3.90
C PHE A 45 6.13 -18.39 4.29
N GLU A 46 6.39 -18.01 5.54
CA GLU A 46 7.74 -17.77 6.06
C GLU A 46 8.62 -19.02 5.98
N GLU A 47 8.11 -20.19 6.38
CA GLU A 47 8.82 -21.47 6.30
C GLU A 47 9.22 -21.83 4.86
N ASN A 48 8.29 -21.66 3.91
CA ASN A 48 8.57 -21.89 2.50
C ASN A 48 9.65 -20.93 1.97
N MET A 49 9.47 -19.64 2.23
CA MET A 49 10.46 -18.61 1.85
C MET A 49 11.84 -18.95 2.44
N PHE A 50 11.92 -19.23 3.74
CA PHE A 50 13.19 -19.53 4.38
C PHE A 50 13.85 -20.81 3.85
N ARG A 51 13.06 -21.82 3.48
CA ARG A 51 13.56 -23.05 2.85
C ARG A 51 14.18 -22.76 1.48
N ASP A 52 13.49 -21.95 0.67
CA ASP A 52 13.95 -21.64 -0.69
C ASP A 52 15.24 -20.82 -0.70
N PHE A 53 15.52 -20.09 0.37
CA PHE A 53 16.76 -19.32 0.56
C PHE A 53 17.79 -19.98 1.49
N THR A 54 17.60 -21.25 1.88
CA THR A 54 18.55 -21.96 2.77
C THR A 54 19.95 -22.04 2.15
N GLU A 55 20.04 -22.38 0.86
CA GLU A 55 21.33 -22.49 0.14
C GLU A 55 21.80 -21.15 -0.48
N ARG A 56 20.94 -20.15 -0.52
CA ARG A 56 21.18 -18.88 -1.21
C ARG A 56 20.83 -17.70 -0.31
N ARG A 57 21.57 -17.57 0.78
CA ARG A 57 21.38 -16.47 1.73
C ARG A 57 21.34 -15.12 1.00
N PRO A 58 20.29 -14.28 1.21
CA PRO A 58 20.22 -12.97 0.62
C PRO A 58 21.34 -12.06 1.14
N LYS A 59 21.84 -11.16 0.30
CA LYS A 59 22.79 -10.10 0.67
C LYS A 59 22.11 -8.78 1.01
N LEU A 60 20.87 -8.63 0.56
CA LEU A 60 19.99 -7.47 0.80
C LEU A 60 18.54 -7.93 0.65
N ILE A 61 17.67 -7.43 1.52
CA ILE A 61 16.22 -7.66 1.45
C ILE A 61 15.53 -6.33 1.21
N VAL A 62 14.63 -6.28 0.21
CA VAL A 62 13.79 -5.11 -0.07
C VAL A 62 12.33 -5.49 0.17
N LEU A 63 11.71 -4.91 1.17
CA LEU A 63 10.30 -5.12 1.51
C LEU A 63 9.46 -4.04 0.84
N LEU A 64 8.61 -4.44 -0.11
CA LEU A 64 7.74 -3.55 -0.88
C LEU A 64 6.30 -3.61 -0.37
N GLY A 65 5.88 -2.57 0.31
CA GLY A 65 4.55 -2.40 0.89
C GLY A 65 4.57 -2.45 2.43
N THR A 66 3.78 -1.58 3.06
CA THR A 66 3.74 -1.40 4.52
C THR A 66 3.41 -2.71 5.25
N GLU A 67 2.54 -3.54 4.68
CA GLU A 67 2.14 -4.82 5.28
C GLU A 67 3.29 -5.81 5.41
N THR A 68 4.30 -5.71 4.55
CA THR A 68 5.46 -6.62 4.59
C THR A 68 6.37 -6.39 5.79
N TYR A 69 6.20 -5.28 6.51
CA TYR A 69 7.01 -4.95 7.69
C TYR A 69 6.86 -5.96 8.83
N ILE A 70 5.73 -6.67 8.87
CA ILE A 70 5.52 -7.75 9.85
C ILE A 70 6.53 -8.90 9.74
N LEU A 71 7.26 -9.01 8.62
CA LEU A 71 8.32 -10.01 8.42
C LEU A 71 9.67 -9.58 9.03
N CYS A 72 9.87 -8.32 9.38
CA CYS A 72 11.18 -7.79 9.74
C CYS A 72 11.87 -8.54 10.89
N GLU A 73 11.10 -8.90 11.93
CA GLU A 73 11.67 -9.62 13.08
C GLU A 73 12.14 -11.02 12.70
N ASP A 74 11.35 -11.78 11.94
CA ASP A 74 11.69 -13.14 11.54
C ASP A 74 12.84 -13.16 10.54
N LEU A 75 12.84 -12.20 9.60
CA LEU A 75 13.95 -12.00 8.67
C LEU A 75 15.26 -11.68 9.40
N HIS A 76 15.19 -10.79 10.42
CA HIS A 76 16.36 -10.48 11.22
C HIS A 76 16.82 -11.69 12.07
N GLN A 77 15.89 -12.45 12.65
CA GLN A 77 16.24 -13.66 13.40
C GLN A 77 16.91 -14.70 12.50
N LYS A 78 16.42 -14.87 11.29
CA LYS A 78 16.99 -15.80 10.31
C LYS A 78 18.32 -15.34 9.75
N TRP A 79 18.45 -14.03 9.47
CA TRP A 79 19.64 -13.45 8.85
C TRP A 79 20.02 -12.12 9.53
N PRO A 80 20.64 -12.15 10.72
CA PRO A 80 20.88 -10.95 11.55
C PRO A 80 21.72 -9.85 10.88
N ASP A 81 22.65 -10.25 10.01
CA ASP A 81 23.56 -9.30 9.37
C ASP A 81 23.05 -8.79 8.01
N VAL A 82 21.92 -9.33 7.51
CA VAL A 82 21.41 -8.94 6.20
C VAL A 82 20.71 -7.59 6.30
N PRO A 83 21.14 -6.58 5.53
CA PRO A 83 20.47 -5.29 5.51
C PRO A 83 19.08 -5.37 4.89
N MET A 84 18.16 -4.52 5.37
CA MET A 84 16.80 -4.42 4.86
C MET A 84 16.48 -3.00 4.42
N ILE A 85 15.71 -2.87 3.32
CA ILE A 85 15.10 -1.62 2.89
C ILE A 85 13.58 -1.78 3.01
N LEU A 86 12.94 -0.90 3.78
CA LEU A 86 11.49 -0.88 3.95
C LEU A 86 10.88 0.20 3.05
N CYS A 87 10.06 -0.22 2.08
CA CYS A 87 9.42 0.65 1.09
C CYS A 87 7.91 0.63 1.29
N GLY A 88 7.33 1.63 1.95
CA GLY A 88 5.90 1.67 2.21
C GLY A 88 5.39 3.04 2.63
N GLU A 89 4.10 3.12 2.87
CA GLU A 89 3.38 4.39 3.07
C GLU A 89 3.43 4.86 4.54
N ARG A 90 4.04 4.10 5.45
CA ARG A 90 4.05 4.40 6.90
C ARG A 90 5.46 4.26 7.47
N ASP A 91 5.72 5.05 8.50
CA ASP A 91 6.92 5.00 9.33
C ASP A 91 6.69 4.22 10.65
N TYR A 92 5.60 3.46 10.68
CA TYR A 92 5.22 2.58 11.78
C TYR A 92 4.63 1.27 11.27
N THR A 93 4.57 0.30 12.13
CA THR A 93 3.85 -0.97 11.95
C THR A 93 2.99 -1.27 13.17
N GLY A 94 2.39 -2.44 13.21
CA GLY A 94 1.64 -2.96 14.35
C GLY A 94 1.94 -4.43 14.62
N SER A 95 1.15 -5.06 15.47
CA SER A 95 1.25 -6.50 15.67
C SER A 95 0.96 -7.26 14.37
N LYS A 96 1.58 -8.44 14.20
CA LYS A 96 1.30 -9.30 13.05
C LYS A 96 -0.19 -9.57 12.87
N ASP A 97 -0.88 -9.88 13.96
CA ASP A 97 -2.30 -10.21 13.92
C ASP A 97 -3.16 -9.02 13.47
N THR A 98 -2.88 -7.82 13.98
CA THR A 98 -3.61 -6.60 13.58
C THR A 98 -3.47 -6.33 12.08
N VAL A 99 -2.24 -6.44 11.55
CA VAL A 99 -1.98 -6.20 10.12
C VAL A 99 -2.61 -7.30 9.24
N LEU A 100 -2.50 -8.57 9.64
CA LEU A 100 -3.10 -9.70 8.91
C LEU A 100 -4.63 -9.63 8.86
N LEU A 101 -5.25 -9.20 9.96
CA LEU A 101 -6.70 -9.04 10.02
C LEU A 101 -7.18 -7.76 9.31
N GLY A 102 -6.27 -6.92 8.85
CA GLY A 102 -6.60 -5.67 8.17
C GLY A 102 -7.15 -4.59 9.12
N HIS A 103 -6.86 -4.66 10.42
CA HIS A 103 -7.36 -3.65 11.36
C HIS A 103 -6.48 -2.40 11.34
N ALA A 104 -7.13 -1.23 11.35
CA ALA A 104 -6.42 0.03 11.52
C ALA A 104 -5.80 0.14 12.92
N LEU A 105 -4.63 0.76 13.00
CA LEU A 105 -3.91 1.01 14.24
C LEU A 105 -4.27 2.38 14.81
N SER A 106 -4.71 2.42 16.05
CA SER A 106 -4.72 3.65 16.83
C SER A 106 -3.30 4.14 17.10
N PRO A 107 -3.08 5.42 17.45
CA PRO A 107 -1.75 5.94 17.75
C PRO A 107 -0.98 5.13 18.80
N GLU A 108 -1.70 4.56 19.79
CA GLU A 108 -1.15 3.78 20.90
C GLU A 108 -0.69 2.38 20.46
N GLU A 109 -1.25 1.84 19.39
CA GLU A 109 -0.91 0.52 18.85
C GLU A 109 0.23 0.57 17.84
N ARG A 110 0.66 1.78 17.45
CA ARG A 110 1.70 1.99 16.45
C ARG A 110 3.07 1.73 17.04
N ILE A 111 3.84 0.88 16.39
CA ILE A 111 5.25 0.63 16.68
C ILE A 111 6.08 1.46 15.71
N PRO A 112 6.75 2.53 16.15
CA PRO A 112 7.58 3.35 15.26
C PRO A 112 8.74 2.54 14.68
N LEU A 113 8.95 2.63 13.38
CA LEU A 113 10.05 1.91 12.70
C LEU A 113 11.42 2.50 13.06
N SER A 114 11.49 3.72 13.57
CA SER A 114 12.72 4.29 14.12
C SER A 114 13.32 3.42 15.22
N THR A 115 12.48 2.80 16.07
CA THR A 115 12.92 1.88 17.12
C THR A 115 13.55 0.60 16.55
N TRP A 116 13.13 0.22 15.35
CA TRP A 116 13.70 -0.94 14.66
C TRP A 116 14.98 -0.61 13.91
N GLN A 117 15.15 0.64 13.41
CA GLN A 117 16.40 1.08 12.81
C GLN A 117 17.58 1.05 13.80
N GLU A 118 17.32 1.31 15.08
CA GLU A 118 18.33 1.18 16.14
C GLU A 118 18.71 -0.28 16.40
N LYS A 119 17.75 -1.19 16.30
CA LYS A 119 17.90 -2.61 16.64
C LYS A 119 18.38 -3.46 15.46
N TYR A 120 17.93 -3.13 14.25
CA TYR A 120 18.18 -3.90 13.04
C TYR A 120 18.99 -3.08 12.03
N ASN A 121 19.71 -3.77 11.14
CA ASN A 121 20.38 -3.11 10.01
C ASN A 121 19.37 -2.83 8.91
N LEU A 122 18.55 -1.80 9.09
CA LEU A 122 17.53 -1.44 8.12
C LEU A 122 17.49 0.08 7.85
N THR A 123 16.98 0.43 6.68
CA THR A 123 16.60 1.80 6.32
C THR A 123 15.16 1.87 5.85
N LEU A 124 14.51 3.00 6.12
CA LEU A 124 13.15 3.29 5.69
C LEU A 124 13.18 4.23 4.49
N LEU A 125 12.53 3.82 3.42
CA LEU A 125 12.28 4.65 2.24
C LEU A 125 10.76 4.90 2.12
N PRO A 126 10.23 5.95 2.78
CA PRO A 126 8.79 6.16 2.84
C PRO A 126 8.24 6.63 1.49
N ILE A 127 7.03 6.13 1.18
CA ILE A 127 6.18 6.64 0.10
C ILE A 127 5.24 7.68 0.71
N GLN A 128 5.32 8.90 0.22
CA GLN A 128 4.46 9.98 0.69
C GLN A 128 3.00 9.78 0.26
N VAL A 129 2.07 9.91 1.21
CA VAL A 129 0.62 9.89 0.98
C VAL A 129 0.06 11.29 1.22
N TYR A 130 -0.53 11.88 0.20
CA TYR A 130 -0.99 13.28 0.18
C TYR A 130 -2.50 13.37 0.44
N MET A 131 -2.96 12.98 1.62
CA MET A 131 -4.41 12.97 1.94
C MET A 131 -4.99 14.38 2.01
N GLU A 132 -4.32 15.29 2.70
CA GLU A 132 -4.79 16.66 2.89
C GLU A 132 -4.77 17.45 1.59
N GLU A 133 -3.69 17.31 0.81
CA GLU A 133 -3.55 17.96 -0.49
C GLU A 133 -4.64 17.51 -1.46
N ASN A 134 -5.02 16.22 -1.43
CA ASN A 134 -6.12 15.70 -2.24
C ASN A 134 -7.48 16.25 -1.79
N LEU A 135 -7.74 16.37 -0.49
CA LEU A 135 -8.96 17.01 0.01
C LEU A 135 -9.02 18.48 -0.43
N HIS A 136 -7.90 19.19 -0.35
CA HIS A 136 -7.83 20.57 -0.78
C HIS A 136 -8.08 20.70 -2.29
N LEU A 137 -7.45 19.86 -3.12
CA LEU A 137 -7.69 19.82 -4.55
C LEU A 137 -9.18 19.56 -4.89
N MET A 138 -9.79 18.58 -4.24
CA MET A 138 -11.20 18.25 -4.44
C MET A 138 -12.10 19.45 -4.08
N LYS A 139 -11.83 20.14 -2.97
CA LYS A 139 -12.57 21.37 -2.59
C LYS A 139 -12.42 22.50 -3.61
N GLN A 140 -11.26 22.63 -4.24
CA GLN A 140 -11.07 23.63 -5.32
C GLN A 140 -11.85 23.27 -6.58
N LEU A 141 -11.88 21.99 -6.96
CA LEU A 141 -12.58 21.52 -8.16
C LEU A 141 -14.10 21.36 -7.95
N ILE A 142 -14.51 21.17 -6.70
CA ILE A 142 -15.92 21.04 -6.29
C ILE A 142 -16.20 22.08 -5.20
N PRO A 143 -16.38 23.37 -5.55
CA PRO A 143 -16.53 24.44 -4.55
C PRO A 143 -17.69 24.26 -3.58
N GLY A 144 -18.74 23.52 -4.03
CA GLY A 144 -19.91 23.16 -3.21
C GLY A 144 -19.75 21.88 -2.38
N MET A 145 -18.55 21.30 -2.30
CA MET A 145 -18.33 20.00 -1.66
C MET A 145 -18.80 19.97 -0.21
N LYS A 146 -19.63 18.99 0.09
CA LYS A 146 -20.16 18.69 1.43
C LYS A 146 -19.89 17.25 1.85
N ASP A 147 -19.76 16.37 0.88
CA ASP A 147 -19.59 14.94 1.12
C ASP A 147 -18.26 14.46 0.55
N VAL A 148 -17.57 13.62 1.31
CA VAL A 148 -16.35 12.94 0.90
C VAL A 148 -16.56 11.44 1.06
N PHE A 149 -16.49 10.71 -0.06
CA PHE A 149 -16.52 9.27 -0.06
C PHE A 149 -15.11 8.73 -0.29
N TYR A 150 -14.73 7.75 0.51
CA TYR A 150 -13.50 6.98 0.30
C TYR A 150 -13.88 5.56 -0.09
N ILE A 151 -13.47 5.12 -1.27
CA ILE A 151 -13.69 3.76 -1.78
C ILE A 151 -12.43 2.94 -1.52
N GLY A 152 -12.59 1.87 -0.76
CA GLY A 152 -11.51 0.96 -0.39
C GLY A 152 -11.99 -0.44 -0.07
N ASP A 153 -11.12 -1.23 0.55
CA ASP A 153 -11.37 -2.63 0.90
C ASP A 153 -10.92 -2.97 2.32
N GLU A 154 -10.93 -4.27 2.66
CA GLU A 154 -10.57 -4.77 3.99
C GLU A 154 -9.05 -4.94 4.20
N THR A 155 -8.21 -4.50 3.26
CA THR A 155 -6.76 -4.55 3.48
C THR A 155 -6.32 -3.59 4.57
N TYR A 156 -5.26 -3.95 5.30
CA TYR A 156 -4.70 -3.11 6.35
C TYR A 156 -4.48 -1.67 5.90
N ILE A 157 -3.89 -1.48 4.70
CA ILE A 157 -3.59 -0.13 4.22
C ILE A 157 -4.84 0.69 3.90
N CYS A 158 -5.92 0.05 3.42
CA CYS A 158 -7.19 0.75 3.18
C CYS A 158 -7.89 1.13 4.47
N GLN A 159 -7.92 0.23 5.46
CA GLN A 159 -8.47 0.48 6.78
C GLN A 159 -7.68 1.57 7.52
N GLN A 160 -6.35 1.55 7.40
CA GLN A 160 -5.50 2.58 7.99
C GLN A 160 -5.70 3.94 7.32
N ASN A 161 -5.88 3.96 6.01
CA ASN A 161 -6.19 5.19 5.28
C ASN A 161 -7.57 5.75 5.65
N ASP A 162 -8.58 4.89 5.81
CA ASP A 162 -9.90 5.28 6.32
C ASP A 162 -9.79 5.93 7.71
N TYR A 163 -9.10 5.26 8.62
CA TYR A 163 -8.88 5.77 9.98
C TYR A 163 -8.20 7.14 9.98
N ASP A 164 -7.11 7.28 9.22
CA ASP A 164 -6.33 8.53 9.19
C ASP A 164 -7.11 9.66 8.48
N LEU A 165 -7.83 9.34 7.39
CA LEU A 165 -8.64 10.29 6.61
C LEU A 165 -9.86 10.79 7.40
N SER A 166 -10.56 9.89 8.08
CA SER A 166 -11.71 10.26 8.92
C SER A 166 -11.31 11.24 10.04
N ARG A 167 -10.16 10.99 10.69
CA ARG A 167 -9.63 11.88 11.73
C ARG A 167 -9.13 13.21 11.16
N LEU A 168 -8.51 13.19 9.99
CA LEU A 168 -8.07 14.40 9.30
C LEU A 168 -9.28 15.29 8.98
N ILE A 169 -10.34 14.70 8.41
CA ILE A 169 -11.57 15.42 8.08
C ILE A 169 -12.24 15.97 9.34
N ALA A 170 -12.46 15.15 10.36
CA ALA A 170 -13.06 15.59 11.62
C ALA A 170 -12.29 16.75 12.27
N LYS A 171 -10.97 16.79 12.14
CA LYS A 171 -10.13 17.83 12.74
C LYS A 171 -10.05 19.11 11.91
N LYS A 172 -9.89 19.01 10.58
CA LYS A 172 -9.59 20.17 9.72
C LYS A 172 -10.74 20.62 8.82
N TYR A 173 -11.71 19.72 8.57
CA TYR A 173 -12.83 19.93 7.66
C TYR A 173 -14.16 19.46 8.29
N PRO A 174 -14.49 19.91 9.51
CA PRO A 174 -15.65 19.43 10.24
C PRO A 174 -17.01 19.72 9.54
N GLU A 175 -16.99 20.56 8.51
CA GLU A 175 -18.14 20.84 7.65
C GLU A 175 -18.43 19.74 6.61
N LEU A 176 -17.46 18.81 6.40
CA LEU A 176 -17.59 17.73 5.43
C LEU A 176 -18.14 16.46 6.08
N ASN A 177 -19.11 15.86 5.45
CA ASN A 177 -19.59 14.51 5.80
C ASN A 177 -18.65 13.49 5.17
N TYR A 178 -18.08 12.62 5.98
CA TYR A 178 -17.20 11.55 5.53
C TYR A 178 -17.91 10.20 5.53
N ARG A 179 -17.65 9.39 4.50
CA ARG A 179 -18.14 8.02 4.42
C ARG A 179 -17.12 7.10 3.77
N PHE A 180 -16.76 6.02 4.46
CA PHE A 180 -16.03 4.90 3.89
C PHE A 180 -16.98 3.94 3.17
N LEU A 181 -16.66 3.59 1.93
CA LEU A 181 -17.37 2.62 1.11
C LEU A 181 -16.47 1.41 0.94
N SER A 182 -16.65 0.42 1.81
CA SER A 182 -15.78 -0.75 1.90
C SER A 182 -16.30 -1.91 1.06
N ALA A 183 -15.42 -2.53 0.25
CA ALA A 183 -15.73 -3.76 -0.47
C ALA A 183 -16.06 -4.94 0.46
N GLY A 184 -15.66 -4.89 1.73
CA GLY A 184 -16.03 -5.88 2.74
C GLY A 184 -17.46 -5.77 3.21
N GLU A 185 -18.03 -4.55 3.19
CA GLU A 185 -19.35 -4.26 3.74
C GLU A 185 -20.46 -4.22 2.67
N ILE A 186 -20.12 -3.70 1.47
CA ILE A 186 -21.11 -3.53 0.40
C ILE A 186 -20.71 -4.27 -0.88
N SER A 187 -21.70 -4.64 -1.69
CA SER A 187 -21.46 -5.22 -3.01
C SER A 187 -21.08 -4.13 -4.02
N ILE A 188 -20.52 -4.54 -5.16
CA ILE A 188 -20.22 -3.64 -6.27
C ILE A 188 -21.50 -2.97 -6.80
N ASP A 189 -22.63 -3.69 -6.86
CA ASP A 189 -23.93 -3.16 -7.29
C ASP A 189 -24.45 -2.11 -6.32
N SER A 190 -24.26 -2.34 -5.01
CA SER A 190 -24.59 -1.35 -3.98
C SER A 190 -23.73 -0.10 -4.10
N LEU A 191 -22.43 -0.26 -4.38
CA LEU A 191 -21.53 0.85 -4.64
C LEU A 191 -22.02 1.68 -5.82
N PHE A 192 -22.32 1.06 -6.97
CA PHE A 192 -22.89 1.76 -8.13
C PHE A 192 -24.20 2.47 -7.82
N SER A 193 -25.08 1.81 -7.08
CA SER A 193 -26.35 2.39 -6.65
C SER A 193 -26.15 3.67 -5.81
N ILE A 194 -25.11 3.70 -4.98
CA ILE A 194 -24.71 4.87 -4.19
C ILE A 194 -24.16 5.95 -5.12
N LEU A 195 -23.14 5.62 -5.93
CA LEU A 195 -22.45 6.58 -6.79
C LEU A 195 -23.38 7.25 -7.81
N ASN A 196 -24.34 6.51 -8.37
CA ASN A 196 -25.30 7.05 -9.34
C ASN A 196 -26.36 7.98 -8.74
N ARG A 197 -26.43 8.09 -7.40
CA ARG A 197 -27.39 8.96 -6.69
C ARG A 197 -26.77 10.18 -6.04
N VAL A 198 -25.43 10.27 -6.04
CA VAL A 198 -24.75 11.42 -5.42
C VAL A 198 -24.89 12.68 -6.28
N ASP A 199 -24.94 13.82 -5.63
CA ASP A 199 -24.82 15.12 -6.28
C ASP A 199 -23.33 15.39 -6.56
N ILE A 200 -22.93 15.24 -7.81
CA ILE A 200 -21.52 15.41 -8.23
C ILE A 200 -20.98 16.83 -8.00
N SER A 201 -21.88 17.81 -7.86
CA SER A 201 -21.48 19.19 -7.52
C SER A 201 -21.19 19.38 -6.02
N LYS A 202 -21.45 18.37 -5.20
CA LYS A 202 -21.28 18.39 -3.74
C LYS A 202 -20.47 17.22 -3.19
N THR A 203 -20.14 16.24 -4.00
CA THR A 203 -19.49 15.00 -3.52
C THR A 203 -18.13 14.81 -4.18
N GLY A 204 -17.08 14.71 -3.36
CA GLY A 204 -15.76 14.27 -3.76
C GLY A 204 -15.58 12.77 -3.47
N VAL A 205 -14.99 12.02 -4.41
CA VAL A 205 -14.79 10.58 -4.27
C VAL A 205 -13.32 10.23 -4.42
N LEU A 206 -12.73 9.69 -3.37
CA LEU A 206 -11.37 9.13 -3.36
C LEU A 206 -11.44 7.63 -3.58
N PHE A 207 -10.66 7.11 -4.51
CA PHE A 207 -10.52 5.69 -4.79
C PHE A 207 -9.13 5.18 -4.38
N SER A 208 -9.08 4.03 -3.72
CA SER A 208 -7.83 3.33 -3.40
C SER A 208 -7.75 1.96 -4.06
N SER A 209 -8.67 1.08 -3.75
CA SER A 209 -8.74 -0.29 -4.27
C SER A 209 -10.11 -0.88 -3.99
N TRP A 210 -10.41 -2.03 -4.63
CA TRP A 210 -11.65 -2.74 -4.43
C TRP A 210 -11.41 -4.24 -4.54
N PHE A 211 -11.09 -4.89 -3.41
CA PHE A 211 -10.91 -6.34 -3.32
C PHE A 211 -11.83 -6.90 -2.24
N ARG A 212 -12.34 -8.11 -2.45
CA ARG A 212 -13.03 -8.85 -1.41
C ARG A 212 -12.13 -9.94 -0.85
N LYS A 213 -11.93 -9.94 0.45
CA LYS A 213 -11.10 -10.93 1.16
C LYS A 213 -11.80 -12.29 1.33
N LYS A 214 -13.15 -12.35 1.28
CA LYS A 214 -13.91 -13.61 1.42
C LYS A 214 -13.91 -14.42 0.14
N VAL A 215 -13.07 -15.44 0.10
CA VAL A 215 -12.75 -16.28 -1.05
C VAL A 215 -13.70 -17.47 -1.24
N PHE A 216 -14.65 -17.73 -0.34
CA PHE A 216 -15.36 -19.01 -0.29
C PHE A 216 -16.85 -19.00 -0.66
N ALA A 217 -17.34 -17.95 -1.24
CA ALA A 217 -18.62 -17.98 -1.93
C ALA A 217 -18.38 -17.73 -3.42
N ASP A 218 -18.97 -18.52 -4.24
CA ASP A 218 -18.85 -18.76 -5.69
C ASP A 218 -18.57 -17.58 -6.67
N ASN A 219 -18.23 -16.40 -6.24
CA ASN A 219 -18.00 -15.25 -7.13
C ASN A 219 -16.97 -14.26 -6.58
N THR A 220 -15.76 -14.72 -6.29
CA THR A 220 -14.66 -13.80 -5.97
C THR A 220 -14.10 -13.21 -7.24
N VAL A 221 -14.62 -12.09 -7.67
CA VAL A 221 -14.01 -11.31 -8.74
C VAL A 221 -12.90 -10.47 -8.13
N LEU A 222 -11.67 -10.95 -8.22
CA LEU A 222 -10.48 -10.10 -8.08
C LEU A 222 -10.46 -9.19 -9.30
N LEU A 223 -11.14 -8.05 -9.20
CA LEU A 223 -11.20 -7.08 -10.28
C LEU A 223 -9.87 -6.32 -10.31
N ALA A 224 -8.90 -6.84 -11.03
CA ALA A 224 -7.63 -6.14 -11.29
C ALA A 224 -7.86 -4.73 -11.86
N ASN A 225 -8.99 -4.53 -12.53
CA ASN A 225 -9.41 -3.27 -13.12
C ASN A 225 -10.68 -2.70 -12.47
N SER A 226 -10.87 -2.92 -11.18
CA SER A 226 -12.04 -2.41 -10.45
C SER A 226 -12.23 -0.90 -10.60
N HIS A 227 -11.13 -0.15 -10.65
CA HIS A 227 -11.17 1.30 -10.91
C HIS A 227 -11.84 1.65 -12.25
N ARG A 228 -11.58 0.88 -13.35
CA ARG A 228 -12.23 1.10 -14.64
C ARG A 228 -13.72 0.87 -14.59
N ILE A 229 -14.15 -0.18 -13.89
CA ILE A 229 -15.56 -0.50 -13.71
C ILE A 229 -16.22 0.60 -12.89
N ILE A 230 -15.61 0.98 -11.75
CA ILE A 230 -16.17 2.02 -10.88
C ILE A 230 -16.19 3.38 -11.58
N ALA A 231 -15.21 3.66 -12.43
CA ALA A 231 -15.15 4.88 -13.24
C ALA A 231 -16.21 4.96 -14.34
N THR A 232 -16.96 3.88 -14.63
CA THR A 232 -18.16 3.97 -15.49
C THR A 232 -19.32 4.70 -14.81
N SER A 233 -19.24 4.95 -13.50
CA SER A 233 -20.14 5.87 -12.82
C SER A 233 -19.91 7.31 -13.32
N SER A 234 -20.93 8.16 -13.18
CA SER A 234 -20.85 9.57 -13.60
C SER A 234 -20.03 10.45 -12.63
N VAL A 235 -19.50 9.87 -11.55
CA VAL A 235 -18.80 10.61 -10.51
C VAL A 235 -17.29 10.66 -10.81
N PRO A 236 -16.67 11.86 -10.80
CA PRO A 236 -15.22 11.96 -10.92
C PRO A 236 -14.50 11.27 -9.74
N LEU A 237 -13.63 10.33 -10.05
CA LEU A 237 -12.82 9.63 -9.05
C LEU A 237 -11.45 10.29 -8.93
N PHE A 238 -11.05 10.61 -7.70
CA PHE A 238 -9.71 11.05 -7.35
C PHE A 238 -8.91 9.92 -6.68
N SER A 239 -7.60 10.01 -6.67
CA SER A 239 -6.76 9.07 -5.93
C SER A 239 -5.49 9.75 -5.40
N PHE A 240 -5.06 9.35 -4.21
CA PHE A 240 -3.74 9.67 -3.67
C PHE A 240 -2.71 8.57 -3.95
N LYS A 241 -3.09 7.58 -4.77
CA LYS A 241 -2.24 6.49 -5.26
C LYS A 241 -2.12 6.56 -6.77
N ASN A 242 -0.98 6.14 -7.31
CA ASN A 242 -0.80 5.99 -8.76
C ASN A 242 -1.53 4.74 -9.25
N VAL A 243 -2.84 4.83 -9.38
CA VAL A 243 -3.72 3.76 -9.88
C VAL A 243 -4.77 4.37 -10.79
N GLY A 244 -4.92 3.81 -11.99
CA GLY A 244 -6.01 4.17 -12.91
C GLY A 244 -5.96 5.61 -13.45
N ILE A 245 -4.81 6.27 -13.42
CA ILE A 245 -4.60 7.63 -13.93
C ILE A 245 -4.21 7.63 -15.43
N GLU A 246 -3.97 6.45 -16.00
CA GLU A 246 -3.73 6.31 -17.44
C GLU A 246 -5.01 6.67 -18.24
N GLU A 247 -4.87 6.97 -19.54
CA GLU A 247 -5.95 7.43 -20.43
C GLU A 247 -7.24 6.59 -20.37
N GLU A 248 -7.10 5.28 -20.16
CA GLU A 248 -8.24 4.37 -20.02
C GLU A 248 -8.59 4.02 -18.57
N GLY A 249 -7.91 4.64 -17.58
CA GLY A 249 -8.00 4.22 -16.19
C GLY A 249 -9.21 4.72 -15.43
N GLY A 250 -9.79 5.85 -15.84
CA GLY A 250 -11.00 6.44 -15.29
C GLY A 250 -10.82 7.22 -13.99
N ILE A 251 -9.59 7.36 -13.47
CA ILE A 251 -9.28 8.26 -12.35
C ILE A 251 -8.89 9.62 -12.92
N VAL A 252 -9.58 10.68 -12.51
CA VAL A 252 -9.34 12.04 -13.03
C VAL A 252 -8.01 12.62 -12.56
N GLY A 253 -7.47 12.16 -11.45
CA GLY A 253 -6.17 12.60 -10.94
C GLY A 253 -6.10 12.66 -9.42
N GLY A 254 -5.09 13.37 -8.93
CA GLY A 254 -4.83 13.60 -7.52
C GLY A 254 -3.40 14.00 -7.25
N TYR A 255 -3.10 14.36 -6.02
CA TYR A 255 -1.73 14.46 -5.55
C TYR A 255 -1.20 13.07 -5.27
N ILE A 256 -0.19 12.65 -6.02
CA ILE A 256 0.46 11.34 -5.91
C ILE A 256 1.98 11.53 -5.79
N TYR A 257 2.66 10.54 -5.22
CA TYR A 257 4.12 10.59 -5.14
C TYR A 257 4.76 10.47 -6.53
N ASP A 258 5.88 11.15 -6.72
CA ASP A 258 6.68 11.03 -7.93
C ASP A 258 7.39 9.66 -7.96
N LYS A 259 6.83 8.76 -8.79
CA LYS A 259 7.30 7.38 -8.92
C LYS A 259 8.72 7.31 -9.46
N GLN A 260 9.10 8.17 -10.41
CA GLN A 260 10.44 8.16 -10.99
C GLN A 260 11.48 8.56 -9.93
N ASN A 261 11.24 9.66 -9.25
CA ASN A 261 12.10 10.13 -8.15
C ASN A 261 12.22 9.08 -7.04
N TYR A 262 11.10 8.45 -6.67
CA TYR A 262 11.11 7.38 -5.68
C TYR A 262 11.95 6.18 -6.12
N THR A 263 11.79 5.74 -7.37
CA THR A 263 12.58 4.64 -7.95
C THR A 263 14.06 4.97 -7.96
N ASP A 264 14.44 6.18 -8.38
CA ASP A 264 15.85 6.62 -8.39
C ASP A 264 16.46 6.63 -6.98
N ARG A 265 15.69 7.05 -5.98
CA ARG A 265 16.11 7.00 -4.58
C ARG A 265 16.31 5.55 -4.11
N LEU A 266 15.38 4.65 -4.46
CA LEU A 266 15.48 3.23 -4.12
C LEU A 266 16.73 2.60 -4.74
N LEU A 267 16.97 2.80 -6.03
CA LEU A 267 18.16 2.27 -6.71
C LEU A 267 19.47 2.82 -6.11
N LYS A 268 19.52 4.12 -5.82
CA LYS A 268 20.67 4.74 -5.12
C LYS A 268 20.89 4.15 -3.73
N THR A 269 19.81 3.86 -3.00
CA THR A 269 19.89 3.23 -1.67
C THR A 269 20.41 1.80 -1.78
N ILE A 270 19.89 1.01 -2.71
CA ILE A 270 20.37 -0.34 -2.99
C ILE A 270 21.88 -0.31 -3.33
N GLN A 271 22.30 0.58 -4.23
CA GLN A 271 23.71 0.69 -4.64
C GLN A 271 24.62 1.02 -3.45
N LYS A 272 24.24 1.98 -2.59
CA LYS A 272 25.03 2.31 -1.39
C LYS A 272 25.23 1.11 -0.46
N ILE A 273 24.19 0.27 -0.31
CA ILE A 273 24.28 -0.94 0.53
C ILE A 273 25.18 -1.99 -0.13
N ILE A 274 25.06 -2.18 -1.44
CA ILE A 274 25.93 -3.08 -2.21
C ILE A 274 27.39 -2.65 -2.12
N ASP A 275 27.65 -1.34 -2.11
CA ASP A 275 28.97 -0.74 -1.95
C ASP A 275 29.50 -0.83 -0.50
N GLY A 276 28.76 -1.48 0.42
CA GLY A 276 29.18 -1.79 1.78
C GLY A 276 28.75 -0.79 2.84
N ARG A 277 27.86 0.19 2.51
CA ARG A 277 27.34 1.12 3.51
C ARG A 277 26.26 0.43 4.35
N PRO A 278 26.31 0.49 5.69
CA PRO A 278 25.26 -0.07 6.54
C PRO A 278 23.89 0.59 6.24
N ALA A 279 22.82 -0.21 6.15
CA ALA A 279 21.50 0.32 5.85
C ALA A 279 21.04 1.37 6.87
N ARG A 280 21.32 1.15 8.16
CA ARG A 280 20.98 2.08 9.26
C ARG A 280 21.67 3.45 9.19
N GLU A 281 22.63 3.65 8.29
CA GLU A 281 23.38 4.90 8.12
C GLU A 281 22.95 5.67 6.84
N ILE A 282 21.93 5.18 6.15
CA ILE A 282 21.38 5.76 4.93
C ILE A 282 20.05 6.44 5.21
#